data_5ede0b7a0e311dc8419d75c68152ce79
#
_entry.id   5ede0b7a0e311dc8419d75c68152ce79
#
_cell.length_a   1.000
_cell.length_b   1.000
_cell.length_c   1.000
_cell.angle_alpha   90.00
_cell.angle_beta   90.00
_cell.angle_gamma   90.00
#
_symmetry.space_group_name_H-M   'P 1'
#
loop_
_entity.id
_entity.type
_entity.pdbx_description
1 polymer ?
#
loop_
_entity_poly.entity_id
_entity_poly.type
_entity_poly.pdbx_seq_one_letter_code
_entity_poly.pdbx_strand_id
1 'polypeptide(L)' 'MITLITWEHESSKPEVREFETVAACYNLAANGGFYKAQIVNEVGVVDYEF' A
#
# COMPACT_ATOMS: atom_id res chain seq x y z
N MET A 1 10.15 4.51 7.45
CA MET A 1 9.30 4.72 6.25
C MET A 1 8.17 3.71 6.24
N ILE A 2 7.03 4.12 5.76
CA ILE A 2 5.87 3.25 5.62
C ILE A 2 5.85 2.73 4.18
N THR A 3 5.62 1.43 4.02
CA THR A 3 5.65 0.80 2.70
C THR A 3 4.22 0.55 2.22
N LEU A 4 3.95 0.93 0.98
CA LEU A 4 2.68 0.64 0.32
C LEU A 4 2.93 -0.35 -0.80
N ILE A 5 2.24 -1.48 -0.74
CA ILE A 5 2.29 -2.51 -1.79
C ILE A 5 0.93 -2.52 -2.48
N THR A 6 0.91 -2.36 -3.81
CA THR A 6 -0.32 -2.28 -4.56
C THR A 6 -0.32 -3.23 -5.75
N TRP A 7 -1.51 -3.73 -6.08
CA TRP A 7 -1.75 -4.55 -7.26
C TRP A 7 -2.85 -3.86 -8.08
N GLU A 8 -2.56 -3.57 -9.34
CA GLU A 8 -3.54 -2.90 -10.21
C GLU A 8 -4.63 -3.83 -10.71
N HIS A 9 -4.27 -5.09 -10.94
CA HIS A 9 -5.19 -6.12 -11.43
C HIS A 9 -4.91 -7.43 -10.70
N GLU A 10 -5.82 -8.38 -10.81
CA GLU A 10 -5.70 -9.66 -10.15
C GLU A 10 -4.38 -10.39 -10.46
N SER A 11 -3.92 -10.31 -11.70
CA SER A 11 -2.69 -10.99 -12.14
C SER A 11 -1.49 -10.07 -12.25
N SER A 12 -1.60 -8.82 -11.80
CA SER A 12 -0.50 -7.87 -11.88
C SER A 12 0.59 -8.17 -10.86
N LYS A 13 1.81 -7.78 -11.20
CA LYS A 13 2.89 -7.79 -10.22
C LYS A 13 2.70 -6.63 -9.26
N PRO A 14 3.00 -6.82 -7.97
CA PRO A 14 2.87 -5.74 -7.01
C PRO A 14 3.89 -4.63 -7.26
N GLU A 15 3.46 -3.40 -7.00
CA GLU A 15 4.35 -2.25 -6.97
C GLU A 15 4.57 -1.86 -5.52
N VAL A 16 5.81 -1.50 -5.20
CA VAL A 16 6.21 -1.13 -3.84
C VAL A 16 6.61 0.34 -3.83
N ARG A 17 5.99 1.11 -2.94
CA ARG A 17 6.28 2.53 -2.76
C ARG A 17 6.53 2.81 -1.29
N GLU A 18 7.34 3.82 -1.00
CA GLU A 18 7.62 4.22 0.38
C GLU A 18 7.13 5.63 0.64
N PHE A 19 6.58 5.85 1.83
CA PHE A 19 6.03 7.13 2.27
C PHE A 19 6.52 7.46 3.66
N GLU A 20 6.56 8.74 3.98
CA GLU A 20 6.98 9.19 5.30
C GLU A 20 5.88 9.05 6.34
N THR A 21 4.62 9.12 5.92
CA THR A 21 3.48 9.07 6.85
C THR A 21 2.45 8.04 6.42
N VAL A 22 1.74 7.50 7.41
CA VAL A 22 0.62 6.57 7.18
C VAL A 22 -0.50 7.27 6.43
N ALA A 23 -0.75 8.55 6.71
CA ALA A 23 -1.83 9.30 6.07
C ALA A 23 -1.65 9.37 4.55
N ALA A 24 -0.43 9.67 4.08
CA ALA A 24 -0.15 9.73 2.65
C ALA A 24 -0.34 8.36 2.00
N CYS A 25 0.15 7.32 2.65
CA CYS A 25 0.02 5.94 2.21
C CYS A 25 -1.45 5.53 2.11
N TYR A 26 -2.21 5.81 3.16
CA TYR A 26 -3.63 5.47 3.26
C TYR A 26 -4.45 6.17 2.18
N ASN A 27 -4.19 7.46 1.96
CA ASN A 27 -4.92 8.21 0.94
C ASN A 27 -4.74 7.60 -0.44
N LEU A 28 -3.53 7.24 -0.80
CA LEU A 28 -3.27 6.61 -2.09
C LEU A 28 -3.91 5.23 -2.17
N ALA A 29 -3.78 4.42 -1.11
CA ALA A 29 -4.35 3.07 -1.08
C ALA A 29 -5.87 3.09 -1.24
N ALA A 30 -6.53 4.02 -0.54
CA ALA A 30 -8.00 4.11 -0.54
C ALA A 30 -8.55 4.70 -1.84
N ASN A 31 -7.82 5.63 -2.46
CA ASN A 31 -8.35 6.40 -3.60
C ASN A 31 -7.70 6.08 -4.94
N GLY A 32 -6.71 5.20 -4.96
CA GLY A 32 -5.94 4.91 -6.17
C GLY A 32 -6.60 3.93 -7.14
N GLY A 33 -7.72 3.34 -6.79
CA GLY A 33 -8.41 2.40 -7.67
C GLY A 33 -7.68 1.07 -7.86
N PHE A 34 -6.88 0.65 -6.90
CA PHE A 34 -6.14 -0.61 -7.00
C PHE A 34 -7.04 -1.82 -6.75
N TYR A 35 -6.69 -2.93 -7.38
CA TYR A 35 -7.33 -4.20 -7.10
C TYR A 35 -7.10 -4.63 -5.65
N LYS A 36 -5.88 -4.43 -5.15
CA LYS A 36 -5.49 -4.77 -3.78
C LYS A 36 -4.39 -3.81 -3.33
N ALA A 37 -4.37 -3.49 -2.05
CA ALA A 37 -3.32 -2.67 -1.47
C ALA A 37 -3.04 -3.09 -0.04
N GLN A 38 -1.79 -3.02 0.38
CA GLN A 38 -1.36 -3.32 1.74
C GLN A 38 -0.45 -2.22 2.24
N ILE A 39 -0.66 -1.78 3.46
CA ILE A 39 0.22 -0.82 4.13
C ILE A 39 1.04 -1.57 5.17
N VAL A 40 2.35 -1.56 5.01
CA VAL A 40 3.29 -2.26 5.87
C VAL A 40 4.06 -1.24 6.70
N ASN A 41 4.08 -1.41 8.02
CA ASN A 41 4.75 -0.48 8.91
C ASN A 41 6.27 -0.70 8.92
N GLU A 42 6.98 0.09 9.73
CA GLU A 42 8.43 0.09 9.78
C GLU A 42 9.03 -1.23 10.29
N VAL A 43 8.26 -1.99 11.05
CA VAL A 43 8.72 -3.29 11.56
C VAL A 43 8.31 -4.47 10.66
N GLY A 44 7.67 -4.18 9.52
CA GLY A 44 7.33 -5.22 8.54
C GLY A 44 5.99 -5.88 8.77
N VAL A 45 5.11 -5.27 9.56
CA VAL A 45 3.77 -5.80 9.81
C VAL A 45 2.75 -5.07 8.96
N VAL A 46 1.83 -5.82 8.35
CA VAL A 46 0.74 -5.23 7.56
C VAL A 46 -0.28 -4.63 8.51
N ASP A 47 -0.38 -3.29 8.50
CA ASP A 47 -1.33 -2.58 9.35
C ASP A 47 -2.70 -2.44 8.71
N TYR A 48 -2.75 -2.29 7.39
CA TYR A 48 -4.00 -2.11 6.65
C TYR A 48 -3.96 -2.95 5.38
N GLU A 49 -5.11 -3.48 5.03
CA GLU A 49 -5.27 -4.21 3.77
C GLU A 49 -6.58 -3.79 3.11
N PHE A 50 -6.50 -3.47 1.84
CA PHE A 50 -7.65 -3.00 1.07
C PHE A 50 -8.10 -4.01 0.02
#